data_6b5f9f694145ee883535cb8ce7448de9
#
_entry.id   6b5f9f694145ee883535cb8ce7448de9
#
_cell.length_a   1.000
_cell.length_b   1.000
_cell.length_c   1.000
_cell.angle_alpha   90.00
_cell.angle_beta   90.00
_cell.angle_gamma   90.00
#
_symmetry.space_group_name_H-M   'P 1'
#
loop_
_entity.id
_entity.type
_entity.pdbx_description
1 polymer ?
#
loop_
_entity_poly.entity_id
_entity_poly.type
_entity_poly.pdbx_seq_one_letter_code
_entity_poly.pdbx_strand_id
1 'polypeptide(L)'
;MVWSLGQEEYFADRLVRQASGHGLLLLAWDDGRAVGDVYVWLAAAEEPDLRTYLPDVPLLTHLEVVAGRRNEGIGTELLQVAERELWERGYKRVALGVNLDNHEAQRLYLRLGYTEWPHGLLSTTEVVYHPDGARERRPEVCRVMVRQLEQDRSSPW
;
A
#
# COMPACT_ATOMS: atom_id res chain seq x y z
N MET A 1 1.18 14.53 16.00
CA MET A 1 1.47 13.19 15.43
C MET A 1 2.92 12.87 15.76
N VAL A 2 3.15 11.79 16.48
CA VAL A 2 4.51 11.41 16.88
C VAL A 2 4.96 10.22 16.03
N TRP A 3 5.57 10.52 14.91
CA TRP A 3 6.25 9.54 14.10
C TRP A 3 7.75 9.57 14.42
N SER A 4 8.46 8.49 14.17
CA SER A 4 9.92 8.53 14.25
C SER A 4 10.47 9.49 13.19
N LEU A 5 11.68 10.00 13.40
CA LEU A 5 12.31 10.91 12.46
C LEU A 5 12.39 10.31 11.04
N GLY A 6 12.66 9.01 10.95
CA GLY A 6 12.69 8.34 9.66
C GLY A 6 11.33 8.31 8.96
N GLN A 7 10.26 8.16 9.74
CA GLN A 7 8.89 8.19 9.19
C GLN A 7 8.49 9.59 8.74
N GLU A 8 8.93 10.63 9.44
CA GLU A 8 8.67 12.00 9.01
C GLU A 8 9.23 12.25 7.61
N GLU A 9 10.45 11.80 7.34
CA GLU A 9 11.05 11.92 6.01
C GLU A 9 10.28 11.12 4.96
N TYR A 10 9.84 9.92 5.31
CA TYR A 10 8.99 9.11 4.43
C TYR A 10 7.72 9.86 4.06
N PHE A 11 6.99 10.39 5.04
CA PHE A 11 5.73 11.09 4.78
C PHE A 11 5.95 12.37 3.97
N ALA A 12 7.02 13.11 4.25
CA ALA A 12 7.36 14.30 3.48
C ALA A 12 7.57 13.98 2.00
N ASP A 13 8.29 12.90 1.69
CA ASP A 13 8.49 12.43 0.33
C ASP A 13 7.16 12.06 -0.34
N ARG A 14 6.31 11.31 0.37
CA ARG A 14 5.02 10.88 -0.18
C ARG A 14 4.07 12.03 -0.45
N LEU A 15 4.08 13.07 0.39
CA LEU A 15 3.28 14.27 0.16
C LEU A 15 3.74 15.04 -1.06
N VAL A 16 5.05 15.13 -1.31
CA VAL A 16 5.58 15.73 -2.53
C VAL A 16 5.09 14.97 -3.76
N ARG A 17 5.13 13.64 -3.74
CA ARG A 17 4.64 12.81 -4.85
C ARG A 17 3.14 12.99 -5.07
N GLN A 18 2.37 13.09 -3.99
CA GLN A 18 0.94 13.35 -4.08
C GLN A 18 0.65 14.70 -4.74
N ALA A 19 1.38 15.73 -4.38
CA ALA A 19 1.23 17.05 -4.98
C ALA A 19 1.51 17.03 -6.49
N SER A 20 2.37 16.12 -6.95
CA SER A 20 2.69 15.93 -8.37
C SER A 20 1.75 14.96 -9.09
N GLY A 21 0.73 14.41 -8.41
CA GLY A 21 -0.20 13.46 -9.01
C GLY A 21 0.32 12.03 -9.11
N HIS A 22 1.45 11.70 -8.48
CA HIS A 22 2.09 10.40 -8.59
C HIS A 22 1.66 9.41 -7.52
N GLY A 23 0.80 9.80 -6.61
CA GLY A 23 0.33 8.93 -5.55
C GLY A 23 -0.68 9.58 -4.64
N LEU A 24 -1.19 8.79 -3.70
CA LEU A 24 -2.09 9.22 -2.64
C LEU A 24 -1.61 8.66 -1.31
N LEU A 25 -1.49 9.51 -0.32
CA LEU A 25 -1.22 9.08 1.05
C LEU A 25 -2.53 9.13 1.81
N LEU A 26 -2.99 7.97 2.28
CA LEU A 26 -4.20 7.84 3.09
C LEU A 26 -3.82 7.57 4.53
N LEU A 27 -4.40 8.32 5.43
CA LEU A 27 -4.13 8.22 6.87
C LEU A 27 -5.42 7.86 7.62
N ALA A 28 -5.32 6.95 8.57
CA ALA A 28 -6.38 6.68 9.52
C ALA A 28 -6.13 7.53 10.77
N TRP A 29 -7.13 8.28 11.17
CA TRP A 29 -7.05 9.17 12.34
C TRP A 29 -7.97 8.68 13.44
N ASP A 30 -7.50 8.74 14.67
CA ASP A 30 -8.32 8.51 15.84
C ASP A 30 -7.86 9.43 16.98
N ASP A 31 -8.80 10.18 17.52
CA ASP A 31 -8.57 11.11 18.63
C ASP A 31 -7.41 12.08 18.35
N GLY A 32 -7.39 12.63 17.14
CA GLY A 32 -6.38 13.61 16.70
C GLY A 32 -5.01 13.02 16.39
N ARG A 33 -4.88 11.69 16.36
CA ARG A 33 -3.63 11.01 16.06
C ARG A 33 -3.76 10.13 14.84
N ALA A 34 -2.72 10.09 14.02
CA ALA A 34 -2.65 9.14 12.93
C ALA A 34 -2.31 7.76 13.51
N VAL A 35 -3.14 6.78 13.23
CA VAL A 35 -2.99 5.41 13.76
C VAL A 35 -2.67 4.39 12.67
N GLY A 36 -2.71 4.79 11.42
CA GLY A 36 -2.34 3.92 10.30
C GLY A 36 -2.20 4.72 9.02
N ASP A 37 -1.56 4.10 8.04
CA ASP A 37 -1.40 4.70 6.72
C ASP A 37 -1.30 3.64 5.64
N VAL A 38 -1.64 4.04 4.42
CA VAL A 38 -1.32 3.31 3.20
C VAL A 38 -0.99 4.33 2.12
N TYR A 39 0.00 4.01 1.30
CA TYR A 39 0.34 4.84 0.15
C TYR A 39 -0.07 4.15 -1.14
N VAL A 40 -0.77 4.88 -2.00
CA VAL A 40 -1.18 4.41 -3.32
C VAL A 40 -0.21 4.98 -4.36
N TRP A 41 0.56 4.10 -4.99
CA TRP A 41 1.53 4.46 -6.02
C TRP A 41 0.80 4.54 -7.35
N LEU A 42 0.75 5.73 -7.95
CA LEU A 42 0.05 5.97 -9.23
C LEU A 42 1.02 6.17 -10.40
N ALA A 43 2.30 6.36 -10.13
CA ALA A 43 3.32 6.47 -11.17
C ALA A 43 3.64 5.07 -11.73
N ALA A 44 4.42 5.03 -12.82
CA ALA A 44 4.92 3.75 -13.34
C ALA A 44 5.70 3.02 -12.26
N ALA A 45 5.54 1.70 -12.20
CA ALA A 45 6.27 0.88 -11.23
C ALA A 45 7.77 0.92 -11.52
N GLU A 46 8.57 0.83 -10.47
CA GLU A 46 10.03 0.78 -10.61
C GLU A 46 10.50 -0.57 -11.16
N GLU A 47 9.78 -1.65 -10.82
CA GLU A 47 10.14 -3.00 -11.23
C GLU A 47 9.69 -3.27 -12.67
N PRO A 48 10.61 -3.73 -13.55
CA PRO A 48 10.27 -3.98 -14.95
C PRO A 48 9.12 -4.98 -15.13
N ASP A 49 9.05 -6.03 -14.30
CA ASP A 49 8.01 -7.04 -14.41
C ASP A 49 6.63 -6.46 -14.12
N LEU A 50 6.54 -5.54 -13.16
CA LEU A 50 5.26 -4.87 -12.86
C LEU A 50 4.82 -4.00 -14.04
N ARG A 51 5.75 -3.29 -14.68
CA ARG A 51 5.42 -2.50 -15.86
C ARG A 51 4.98 -3.37 -17.03
N THR A 52 5.56 -4.56 -17.15
CA THR A 52 5.25 -5.47 -18.25
C THR A 52 3.89 -6.14 -18.07
N TYR A 53 3.63 -6.70 -16.89
CA TYR A 53 2.45 -7.53 -16.65
C TYR A 53 1.27 -6.76 -16.06
N LEU A 54 1.53 -5.64 -15.41
CA LEU A 54 0.49 -4.81 -14.80
C LEU A 54 0.69 -3.33 -15.22
N PRO A 55 0.65 -3.04 -16.54
CA PRO A 55 0.81 -1.65 -16.99
C PRO A 55 -0.36 -0.81 -16.46
N ASP A 56 -0.04 0.38 -15.96
CA ASP A 56 -1.02 1.35 -15.46
C ASP A 56 -1.89 0.84 -14.31
N VAL A 57 -1.46 -0.20 -13.61
CA VAL A 57 -2.14 -0.69 -12.41
C VAL A 57 -1.55 -0.02 -11.19
N PRO A 58 -2.35 0.69 -10.37
CA PRO A 58 -1.84 1.31 -9.15
C PRO A 58 -1.41 0.25 -8.14
N LEU A 59 -0.42 0.62 -7.32
CA LEU A 59 0.15 -0.27 -6.31
C LEU A 59 -0.15 0.27 -4.92
N LEU A 60 -0.60 -0.60 -4.03
CA LEU A 60 -0.68 -0.28 -2.61
C LEU A 60 0.67 -0.60 -1.97
N THR A 61 1.26 0.41 -1.37
CA THR A 61 2.56 0.26 -0.71
C THR A 61 2.48 0.77 0.72
N HIS A 62 3.30 0.22 1.59
CA HIS A 62 3.46 0.71 2.95
C HIS A 62 2.15 0.76 3.76
N LEU A 63 1.39 -0.34 3.76
CA LEU A 63 0.26 -0.46 4.68
C LEU A 63 0.80 -0.70 6.10
N GLU A 64 0.57 0.24 7.00
CA GLU A 64 1.05 0.14 8.36
C GLU A 64 0.01 0.64 9.35
N VAL A 65 -0.12 -0.05 10.47
CA VAL A 65 -0.95 0.34 11.61
C VAL A 65 -0.06 0.39 12.83
N VAL A 66 -0.19 1.44 13.64
CA VAL A 66 0.67 1.60 14.83
C VAL A 66 0.51 0.41 15.77
N ALA A 67 1.60 0.04 16.44
CA ALA A 67 1.58 -1.02 17.44
C ALA A 67 0.56 -0.68 18.53
N GLY A 68 -0.19 -1.66 18.99
CA GLY A 68 -1.25 -1.45 19.97
C GLY A 68 -2.63 -1.15 19.37
N ARG A 69 -2.68 -0.80 18.08
CA ARG A 69 -3.94 -0.57 17.37
C ARG A 69 -4.17 -1.61 16.26
N ARG A 70 -3.35 -2.65 16.22
CA ARG A 70 -3.50 -3.75 15.27
C ARG A 70 -4.67 -4.64 15.66
N ASN A 71 -5.22 -5.37 14.68
CA ASN A 71 -6.38 -6.26 14.85
C ASN A 71 -7.69 -5.53 15.23
N GLU A 72 -7.79 -4.23 14.95
CA GLU A 72 -9.00 -3.44 15.14
C GLU A 72 -9.72 -3.12 13.82
N GLY A 73 -9.25 -3.69 12.70
CA GLY A 73 -9.84 -3.45 11.39
C GLY A 73 -9.36 -2.18 10.69
N ILE A 74 -8.39 -1.47 11.24
CA ILE A 74 -7.89 -0.20 10.66
C ILE A 74 -7.24 -0.46 9.29
N GLY A 75 -6.42 -1.50 9.18
CA GLY A 75 -5.78 -1.86 7.90
C GLY A 75 -6.80 -2.21 6.82
N THR A 76 -7.82 -2.97 7.18
CA THR A 76 -8.91 -3.32 6.26
C THR A 76 -9.65 -2.07 5.81
N GLU A 77 -9.94 -1.16 6.70
CA GLU A 77 -10.61 0.10 6.38
C GLU A 77 -9.78 0.98 5.46
N LEU A 78 -8.46 1.09 5.71
CA LEU A 78 -7.55 1.81 4.83
C LEU A 78 -7.55 1.23 3.41
N LEU A 79 -7.51 -0.09 3.29
CA LEU A 79 -7.55 -0.75 1.98
C LEU A 79 -8.87 -0.49 1.27
N GLN A 80 -9.98 -0.55 1.98
CA GLN A 80 -11.29 -0.29 1.39
C GLN A 80 -11.43 1.15 0.88
N VAL A 81 -10.91 2.10 1.63
CA VAL A 81 -10.91 3.52 1.20
C VAL A 81 -10.02 3.69 -0.03
N ALA A 82 -8.83 3.08 -0.03
CA ALA A 82 -7.94 3.13 -1.18
C ALA A 82 -8.60 2.56 -2.43
N GLU A 83 -9.24 1.40 -2.31
CA GLU A 83 -9.93 0.74 -3.41
C GLU A 83 -11.07 1.59 -3.95
N ARG A 84 -11.83 2.22 -3.08
CA ARG A 84 -12.93 3.11 -3.48
C ARG A 84 -12.40 4.33 -4.23
N GLU A 85 -11.34 4.96 -3.72
CA GLU A 85 -10.70 6.09 -4.40
C GLU A 85 -10.20 5.73 -5.79
N LEU A 86 -9.61 4.55 -5.93
CA LEU A 86 -9.12 4.07 -7.21
C LEU A 86 -10.27 3.77 -8.17
N TRP A 87 -11.32 3.13 -7.69
CA TRP A 87 -12.51 2.88 -8.51
C TRP A 87 -13.11 4.19 -9.05
N GLU A 88 -13.25 5.19 -8.18
CA GLU A 88 -13.80 6.49 -8.57
C GLU A 88 -12.93 7.21 -9.59
N ARG A 89 -11.63 6.92 -9.62
CA ARG A 89 -10.69 7.47 -10.59
C ARG A 89 -10.64 6.67 -11.90
N GLY A 90 -11.43 5.60 -12.01
CA GLY A 90 -11.54 4.79 -13.23
C GLY A 90 -10.60 3.61 -13.32
N TYR A 91 -9.85 3.30 -12.28
CA TYR A 91 -8.99 2.12 -12.27
C TYR A 91 -9.82 0.86 -12.07
N LYS A 92 -9.41 -0.22 -12.74
CA LYS A 92 -10.13 -1.50 -12.71
C LYS A 92 -9.44 -2.56 -11.86
N ARG A 93 -8.16 -2.37 -11.54
CA ARG A 93 -7.37 -3.31 -10.76
C ARG A 93 -6.45 -2.53 -9.83
N VAL A 94 -6.04 -3.20 -8.76
CA VAL A 94 -5.00 -2.72 -7.84
C VAL A 94 -4.13 -3.90 -7.47
N ALA A 95 -2.85 -3.65 -7.26
CA ALA A 95 -1.90 -4.69 -6.90
C ALA A 95 -1.08 -4.28 -5.68
N LEU A 96 -0.48 -5.26 -5.05
CA LEU A 96 0.43 -5.07 -3.92
C LEU A 96 1.46 -6.19 -3.90
N GLY A 97 2.58 -5.92 -3.24
CA GLY A 97 3.57 -6.93 -2.92
C GLY A 97 3.51 -7.26 -1.44
N VAL A 98 3.61 -8.53 -1.11
CA VAL A 98 3.66 -8.98 0.28
C VAL A 98 4.88 -9.86 0.48
N ASN A 99 5.64 -9.59 1.55
CA ASN A 99 6.84 -10.33 1.87
C ASN A 99 6.49 -11.81 2.13
N LEU A 100 7.38 -12.72 1.71
CA LEU A 100 7.16 -14.17 1.85
C LEU A 100 6.97 -14.59 3.30
N ASP A 101 7.60 -13.91 4.23
CA ASP A 101 7.52 -14.23 5.65
C ASP A 101 6.28 -13.65 6.34
N ASN A 102 5.57 -12.76 5.68
CA ASN A 102 4.41 -12.09 6.26
C ASN A 102 3.13 -12.89 5.97
N HIS A 103 2.99 -14.03 6.62
CA HIS A 103 1.86 -14.93 6.43
C HIS A 103 0.53 -14.32 6.88
N GLU A 104 0.57 -13.49 7.92
CA GLU A 104 -0.63 -12.82 8.42
C GLU A 104 -1.20 -11.84 7.39
N ALA A 105 -0.34 -11.05 6.76
CA ALA A 105 -0.77 -10.14 5.71
C ALA A 105 -1.26 -10.90 4.47
N GLN A 106 -0.59 -12.00 4.10
CA GLN A 106 -1.06 -12.83 2.98
C GLN A 106 -2.47 -13.34 3.22
N ARG A 107 -2.77 -13.82 4.42
CA ARG A 107 -4.12 -14.29 4.77
C ARG A 107 -5.14 -13.16 4.72
N LEU A 108 -4.76 -11.98 5.20
CA LEU A 108 -5.63 -10.82 5.15
C LEU A 108 -6.00 -10.47 3.72
N TYR A 109 -5.01 -10.39 2.83
CA TYR A 109 -5.26 -10.01 1.44
C TYR A 109 -6.09 -11.06 0.71
N LEU A 110 -5.84 -12.34 0.92
CA LEU A 110 -6.67 -13.42 0.36
C LEU A 110 -8.11 -13.28 0.81
N ARG A 111 -8.32 -13.02 2.10
CA ARG A 111 -9.66 -12.83 2.65
C ARG A 111 -10.39 -11.62 2.05
N LEU A 112 -9.63 -10.58 1.68
CA LEU A 112 -10.19 -9.37 1.08
C LEU A 112 -10.38 -9.46 -0.44
N GLY A 113 -10.06 -10.61 -1.04
CA GLY A 113 -10.31 -10.84 -2.45
C GLY A 113 -9.12 -10.66 -3.37
N TYR A 114 -7.93 -10.48 -2.81
CA TYR A 114 -6.70 -10.45 -3.62
C TYR A 114 -6.29 -11.87 -3.98
N THR A 115 -5.75 -12.04 -5.17
CA THR A 115 -5.22 -13.32 -5.65
C THR A 115 -3.80 -13.13 -6.15
N GLU A 116 -2.96 -14.14 -5.97
CA GLU A 116 -1.58 -14.08 -6.46
C GLU A 116 -1.56 -14.07 -7.99
N TRP A 117 -0.72 -13.20 -8.57
CA TRP A 117 -0.56 -13.14 -10.02
C TRP A 117 0.18 -14.39 -10.53
N PRO A 118 0.03 -14.75 -11.83
CA PRO A 118 0.60 -16.00 -12.36
C PRO A 118 2.06 -15.92 -12.78
N HIS A 119 2.79 -14.85 -12.45
CA HIS A 119 4.14 -14.62 -12.95
C HIS A 119 5.24 -14.88 -11.92
N GLY A 120 4.91 -15.51 -10.78
CA GLY A 120 5.89 -15.91 -9.79
C GLY A 120 6.31 -14.80 -8.85
N LEU A 121 7.39 -15.03 -8.14
CA LEU A 121 7.91 -14.09 -7.13
C LEU A 121 8.56 -12.88 -7.80
N LEU A 122 8.46 -11.75 -7.14
CA LEU A 122 9.04 -10.48 -7.60
C LEU A 122 10.22 -10.12 -6.68
N SER A 123 11.36 -9.80 -7.31
CA SER A 123 12.49 -9.21 -6.59
C SER A 123 12.36 -7.69 -6.65
N THR A 124 12.40 -7.06 -5.50
CA THR A 124 12.25 -5.61 -5.38
C THR A 124 13.26 -5.07 -4.37
N THR A 125 13.23 -3.78 -4.15
CA THR A 125 14.08 -3.11 -3.18
C THR A 125 13.21 -2.36 -2.20
N GLU A 126 13.35 -2.69 -0.91
CA GLU A 126 12.71 -1.95 0.17
C GLU A 126 13.61 -0.80 0.59
N VAL A 127 13.04 0.39 0.76
CA VAL A 127 13.74 1.53 1.34
C VAL A 127 13.35 1.63 2.81
N VAL A 128 14.34 1.45 3.68
CA VAL A 128 14.14 1.53 5.13
C VAL A 128 14.60 2.91 5.60
N TYR A 129 13.71 3.64 6.26
CA TYR A 129 13.99 4.96 6.81
C TYR A 129 14.33 4.80 8.30
N HIS A 130 15.57 5.12 8.66
CA HIS A 130 16.04 5.01 10.03
C HIS A 130 15.75 6.28 10.83
N PRO A 131 15.66 6.18 12.19
CA PRO A 131 15.37 7.35 13.03
C PRO A 131 16.40 8.49 12.92
N ASP A 132 17.63 8.18 12.53
CA ASP A 132 18.69 9.17 12.30
C ASP A 132 18.61 9.88 10.95
N GLY A 133 17.58 9.58 10.15
CA GLY A 133 17.40 10.12 8.80
C GLY A 133 18.12 9.34 7.72
N ALA A 134 18.89 8.32 8.05
CA ALA A 134 19.56 7.49 7.07
C ALA A 134 18.56 6.63 6.31
N ARG A 135 18.84 6.41 5.02
CA ARG A 135 18.05 5.53 4.16
C ARG A 135 18.89 4.30 3.82
N GLU A 136 18.27 3.14 3.91
CA GLU A 136 18.91 1.88 3.55
C GLU A 136 18.07 1.18 2.49
N ARG A 137 18.74 0.68 1.45
CA ARG A 137 18.09 -0.13 0.42
C ARG A 137 18.37 -1.60 0.71
N ARG A 138 17.30 -2.38 0.85
CA ARG A 138 17.39 -3.81 1.12
C ARG A 138 16.72 -4.59 0.00
N PRO A 139 17.38 -5.63 -0.55
CA PRO A 139 16.69 -6.51 -1.49
C PRO A 139 15.57 -7.26 -0.76
N GLU A 140 14.46 -7.41 -1.45
CA GLU A 140 13.28 -8.08 -0.92
C GLU A 140 12.68 -8.96 -2.00
N VAL A 141 12.13 -10.11 -1.59
CA VAL A 141 11.37 -10.98 -2.49
C VAL A 141 9.93 -11.02 -1.97
N CYS A 142 8.98 -10.79 -2.86
CA CYS A 142 7.58 -10.75 -2.46
C CYS A 142 6.68 -11.52 -3.43
N ARG A 143 5.47 -11.81 -2.96
CA ARG A 143 4.37 -12.27 -3.79
C ARG A 143 3.61 -11.06 -4.27
N VAL A 144 3.25 -11.05 -5.55
CA VAL A 144 2.39 -10.00 -6.08
C VAL A 144 0.96 -10.47 -6.05
N MET A 145 0.09 -9.69 -5.46
CA MET A 145 -1.33 -9.99 -5.35
C MET A 145 -2.14 -8.89 -6.01
N VAL A 146 -3.20 -9.29 -6.70
CA VAL A 146 -4.01 -8.39 -7.52
C VAL A 146 -5.48 -8.57 -7.15
N ARG A 147 -6.20 -7.46 -7.11
CA ARG A 147 -7.65 -7.47 -6.94
C ARG A 147 -8.32 -6.71 -8.07
N GLN A 148 -9.41 -7.29 -8.58
CA GLN A 148 -10.32 -6.57 -9.47
C GLN A 148 -11.16 -5.62 -8.63
N LEU A 149 -11.18 -4.35 -9.02
CA LEU A 149 -11.98 -3.36 -8.33
C LEU A 149 -13.44 -3.45 -8.77
N GLU A 150 -14.34 -3.26 -7.83
CA GLU A 150 -15.77 -3.31 -8.06
C GLU A 150 -16.43 -2.14 -7.37
N GLN A 151 -17.60 -1.76 -7.87
CA GLN A 151 -18.41 -0.80 -7.19
C GLN A 151 -18.77 -1.36 -5.81
N ASP A 152 -18.72 -0.51 -4.78
CA ASP A 152 -19.05 -0.91 -3.42
C ASP A 152 -20.49 -1.35 -3.33
N ARG A 153 -20.70 -2.66 -3.15
CA ARG A 153 -22.02 -3.26 -3.03
C ARG A 153 -22.60 -3.17 -1.64
N SER A 154 -21.82 -2.72 -0.67
CA SER A 154 -22.35 -2.46 0.68
C SER A 154 -23.15 -1.16 0.73
N SER A 155 -23.04 -0.32 -0.30
CA SER A 155 -23.89 0.84 -0.46
C SER A 155 -25.29 0.41 -0.89
N PRO A 156 -26.35 0.96 -0.28
CA PRO A 156 -27.73 0.58 -0.65
C PRO A 156 -28.15 0.97 -2.06
N TRP A 157 -27.30 1.61 -2.79
CA TRP A 157 -27.50 2.00 -4.19
C TRP A 157 -26.22 2.14 -4.95
#